data_5f5210948ae9bbc0f5f2b530ae04502b
#
_entry.id   5f5210948ae9bbc0f5f2b530ae04502b
#
_cell.length_a   1.000
_cell.length_b   1.000
_cell.length_c   1.000
_cell.angle_alpha   90.00
_cell.angle_beta   90.00
_cell.angle_gamma   90.00
#
_symmetry.space_group_name_H-M   'P 1'
#
loop_
_entity.id
_entity.type
_entity.pdbx_description
1 polymer ?
#
loop_
_entity_poly.entity_id
_entity_poly.type
_entity_poly.pdbx_seq_one_letter_code
_entity_poly.pdbx_strand_id
1 'polypeptide(L)'
;MKQEAMQKHPEEWFFLHNFDVDRVFSTIRRTDYLVLFYIKMRQESHPDEKLYLADLAAEMGVKVTELSKGIEKLQDQGYVRWLTDREAGRTYMELTSKAVELMAEERDFMKRCYARLRTELGDEELRRTVDTLQHMRDILKDEREHSA
;
A
#
# COMPACT_ATOMS: atom_id res chain seq x y z
N MET A 1 -9.45 6.98 4.07
CA MET A 1 -8.75 5.75 3.69
C MET A 1 -7.36 5.60 4.34
N LYS A 2 -6.53 6.62 4.28
CA LYS A 2 -5.19 6.60 4.87
C LYS A 2 -5.20 6.27 6.37
N GLN A 3 -6.02 6.95 7.14
CA GLN A 3 -6.17 6.72 8.57
C GLN A 3 -6.71 5.33 8.87
N GLU A 4 -7.68 4.88 8.06
CA GLU A 4 -8.26 3.55 8.18
C GLU A 4 -7.21 2.46 7.93
N ALA A 5 -6.36 2.64 6.92
CA ALA A 5 -5.29 1.71 6.61
C ALA A 5 -4.27 1.62 7.75
N MET A 6 -3.92 2.76 8.34
CA MET A 6 -3.01 2.80 9.49
C MET A 6 -3.57 2.05 10.69
N GLN A 7 -4.87 2.13 10.93
CA GLN A 7 -5.53 1.48 12.07
C GLN A 7 -5.73 -0.01 11.87
N LYS A 8 -6.14 -0.42 10.66
CA LYS A 8 -6.42 -1.82 10.36
C LYS A 8 -5.17 -2.65 10.12
N HIS A 9 -4.16 -2.05 9.51
CA HIS A 9 -2.94 -2.74 9.09
C HIS A 9 -1.70 -1.95 9.48
N PRO A 10 -1.48 -1.74 10.80
CA PRO A 10 -0.38 -0.89 11.26
C PRO A 10 1.00 -1.43 10.89
N GLU A 11 1.20 -2.74 10.90
CA GLU A 11 2.50 -3.33 10.58
C GLU A 11 2.84 -3.14 9.11
N GLU A 12 1.89 -3.43 8.21
CA GLU A 12 2.07 -3.22 6.77
C GLU A 12 2.29 -1.74 6.47
N TRP A 13 1.46 -0.88 7.05
CA TRP A 13 1.60 0.57 6.89
C TRP A 13 2.98 1.05 7.30
N PHE A 14 3.46 0.57 8.46
CA PHE A 14 4.77 0.95 8.99
C PHE A 14 5.90 0.63 8.01
N PHE A 15 5.95 -0.61 7.50
CA PHE A 15 7.02 -1.01 6.60
C PHE A 15 6.90 -0.39 5.21
N LEU A 16 5.69 -0.19 4.72
CA LEU A 16 5.50 0.40 3.39
C LEU A 16 5.86 1.87 3.33
N HIS A 17 5.73 2.60 4.44
CA HIS A 17 5.88 4.06 4.44
C HIS A 17 7.12 4.58 5.17
N ASN A 18 7.80 3.74 5.94
CA ASN A 18 8.95 4.19 6.74
C ASN A 18 10.29 3.63 6.29
N PHE A 19 10.30 2.49 5.61
CA PHE A 19 11.55 1.84 5.23
C PHE A 19 11.59 1.53 3.75
N ASP A 20 12.64 1.99 3.10
CA ASP A 20 12.97 1.61 1.73
C ASP A 20 14.05 0.53 1.77
N VAL A 21 13.69 -0.62 2.33
CA VAL A 21 14.61 -1.74 2.50
C VAL A 21 14.15 -2.88 1.61
N ASP A 22 14.88 -3.12 0.54
CA ASP A 22 14.58 -4.18 -0.42
C ASP A 22 14.49 -5.57 0.21
N ARG A 23 15.03 -5.72 1.42
CA ARG A 23 15.09 -7.00 2.11
C ARG A 23 13.90 -7.33 2.99
N VAL A 24 13.00 -6.37 3.19
CA VAL A 24 11.76 -6.62 3.95
C VAL A 24 10.84 -7.53 3.15
N PHE A 25 10.84 -7.35 1.82
CA PHE A 25 10.01 -8.15 0.92
C PHE A 25 10.91 -9.10 0.12
N SER A 26 10.66 -10.39 0.23
CA SER A 26 11.50 -11.42 -0.38
C SER A 26 11.12 -11.77 -1.82
N THR A 27 9.84 -11.61 -2.18
CA THR A 27 9.31 -12.07 -3.46
C THR A 27 8.76 -10.96 -4.35
N ILE A 28 8.59 -9.75 -3.81
CA ILE A 28 7.99 -8.64 -4.52
C ILE A 28 8.66 -7.33 -4.08
N ARG A 29 8.74 -6.37 -4.98
CA ARG A 29 9.28 -5.05 -4.64
C ARG A 29 8.31 -4.30 -3.74
N ARG A 30 8.86 -3.48 -2.83
CA ARG A 30 8.06 -2.64 -1.94
C ARG A 30 7.04 -1.80 -2.71
N THR A 31 7.47 -1.18 -3.81
CA THR A 31 6.59 -0.33 -4.63
C THR A 31 5.44 -1.13 -5.26
N ASP A 32 5.71 -2.36 -5.70
CA ASP A 32 4.69 -3.23 -6.26
C ASP A 32 3.72 -3.70 -5.17
N TYR A 33 4.25 -4.09 -4.01
CA TYR A 33 3.41 -4.45 -2.87
C TYR A 33 2.53 -3.28 -2.43
N LEU A 34 3.05 -2.07 -2.47
CA LEU A 34 2.30 -0.87 -2.12
C LEU A 34 1.05 -0.71 -3.00
N VAL A 35 1.17 -0.98 -4.30
CA VAL A 35 0.02 -0.95 -5.21
C VAL A 35 -1.02 -1.99 -4.79
N LEU A 36 -0.59 -3.23 -4.53
CA LEU A 36 -1.47 -4.31 -4.08
C LEU A 36 -2.15 -3.94 -2.76
N PHE A 37 -1.42 -3.31 -1.86
CA PHE A 37 -1.94 -2.87 -0.57
C PHE A 37 -3.07 -1.85 -0.73
N TYR A 38 -2.89 -0.85 -1.60
CA TYR A 38 -3.95 0.14 -1.85
C TYR A 38 -5.18 -0.48 -2.51
N ILE A 39 -4.98 -1.42 -3.43
CA ILE A 39 -6.10 -2.15 -4.04
C ILE A 39 -6.87 -2.91 -2.95
N LYS A 40 -6.16 -3.62 -2.10
CA LYS A 40 -6.78 -4.38 -1.00
C LYS A 40 -7.56 -3.48 -0.05
N MET A 41 -6.97 -2.35 0.34
CA MET A 41 -7.62 -1.40 1.23
C MET A 41 -8.89 -0.84 0.62
N ARG A 42 -8.85 -0.52 -0.67
CA ARG A 42 -10.04 -0.02 -1.37
C ARG A 42 -11.14 -1.07 -1.43
N GLN A 43 -10.78 -2.32 -1.70
CA GLN A 43 -11.74 -3.43 -1.74
C GLN A 43 -12.38 -3.68 -0.38
N GLU A 44 -11.60 -3.57 0.69
CA GLU A 44 -12.13 -3.70 2.06
C GLU A 44 -13.08 -2.56 2.45
N SER A 45 -12.75 -1.34 2.04
CA SER A 45 -13.56 -0.15 2.35
C SER A 45 -14.82 -0.07 1.52
N HIS A 46 -14.78 -0.57 0.29
CA HIS A 46 -15.88 -0.46 -0.67
C HIS A 46 -16.06 -1.81 -1.39
N PRO A 47 -16.51 -2.86 -0.66
CA PRO A 47 -16.52 -4.23 -1.21
C PRO A 47 -17.45 -4.42 -2.42
N ASP A 48 -18.46 -3.57 -2.55
CA ASP A 48 -19.44 -3.68 -3.64
C ASP A 48 -19.13 -2.78 -4.83
N GLU A 49 -18.04 -2.00 -4.76
CA GLU A 49 -17.66 -1.07 -5.81
C GLU A 49 -16.49 -1.61 -6.62
N LYS A 50 -16.51 -1.30 -7.93
CA LYS A 50 -15.40 -1.59 -8.82
C LYS A 50 -14.32 -0.54 -8.62
N LEU A 51 -13.06 -0.97 -8.62
CA LEU A 51 -11.93 -0.06 -8.48
C LEU A 51 -11.40 0.33 -9.86
N TYR A 52 -11.52 1.60 -10.17
CA TYR A 52 -11.04 2.15 -11.43
C TYR A 52 -9.63 2.72 -11.28
N LEU A 53 -8.87 2.68 -12.37
CA LEU A 53 -7.48 3.12 -12.39
C LEU A 53 -7.31 4.58 -11.93
N ALA A 54 -8.16 5.47 -12.41
CA ALA A 54 -8.09 6.89 -12.05
C ALA A 54 -8.28 7.12 -10.55
N ASP A 55 -9.20 6.38 -9.94
CA ASP A 55 -9.48 6.50 -8.51
C ASP A 55 -8.28 6.02 -7.67
N LEU A 56 -7.69 4.91 -8.07
CA LEU A 56 -6.50 4.39 -7.39
C LEU A 56 -5.31 5.34 -7.52
N ALA A 57 -5.11 5.88 -8.71
CA ALA A 57 -4.02 6.84 -8.96
C ALA A 57 -4.19 8.08 -8.08
N ALA A 58 -5.41 8.59 -7.96
CA ALA A 58 -5.71 9.75 -7.12
C ALA A 58 -5.41 9.45 -5.64
N GLU A 59 -5.81 8.29 -5.14
CA GLU A 59 -5.55 7.90 -3.75
C GLU A 59 -4.06 7.75 -3.47
N MET A 60 -3.30 7.18 -4.41
CA MET A 60 -1.87 6.99 -4.26
C MET A 60 -1.06 8.25 -4.51
N GLY A 61 -1.67 9.27 -5.11
CA GLY A 61 -0.97 10.50 -5.44
C GLY A 61 0.04 10.32 -6.58
N VAL A 62 -0.24 9.42 -7.51
CA VAL A 62 0.62 9.13 -8.67
C VAL A 62 -0.11 9.43 -9.97
N LYS A 63 0.64 9.55 -11.05
CA LYS A 63 0.07 9.75 -12.38
C LYS A 63 -0.58 8.46 -12.88
N VAL A 64 -1.70 8.59 -13.57
CA VAL A 64 -2.41 7.45 -14.18
C VAL A 64 -1.49 6.65 -15.11
N THR A 65 -0.64 7.33 -15.88
CA THR A 65 0.29 6.66 -16.80
C THR A 65 1.33 5.80 -16.07
N GLU A 66 1.83 6.28 -14.95
CA GLU A 66 2.78 5.52 -14.14
C GLU A 66 2.11 4.30 -13.49
N LEU A 67 0.92 4.52 -12.93
CA LEU A 67 0.17 3.44 -12.30
C LEU A 67 -0.23 2.38 -13.33
N SER A 68 -0.65 2.79 -14.54
CA SER A 68 -1.02 1.87 -15.61
C SER A 68 0.11 0.89 -15.93
N LYS A 69 1.34 1.38 -16.04
CA LYS A 69 2.51 0.53 -16.28
C LYS A 69 2.75 -0.45 -15.14
N GLY A 70 2.61 0.01 -13.91
CA GLY A 70 2.75 -0.84 -12.73
C GLY A 70 1.69 -1.94 -12.69
N ILE A 71 0.45 -1.60 -13.01
CA ILE A 71 -0.66 -2.56 -13.05
C ILE A 71 -0.45 -3.61 -14.16
N GLU A 72 -0.01 -3.19 -15.34
CA GLU A 72 0.30 -4.13 -16.42
C GLU A 72 1.34 -5.15 -15.99
N LYS A 73 2.40 -4.69 -15.33
CA LYS A 73 3.45 -5.56 -14.81
C LYS A 73 2.89 -6.53 -13.78
N LEU A 74 2.06 -6.05 -12.85
CA LEU A 74 1.43 -6.91 -11.84
C LEU A 74 0.47 -7.91 -12.46
N GLN A 75 -0.22 -7.53 -13.52
CA GLN A 75 -1.07 -8.45 -14.27
C GLN A 75 -0.24 -9.54 -14.94
N ASP A 76 0.88 -9.18 -15.57
CA ASP A 76 1.79 -10.14 -16.19
C ASP A 76 2.34 -11.14 -15.17
N GLN A 77 2.56 -10.69 -13.95
CA GLN A 77 3.02 -11.53 -12.85
C GLN A 77 1.89 -12.35 -12.19
N GLY A 78 0.66 -12.12 -12.59
CA GLY A 78 -0.50 -12.86 -12.08
C GLY A 78 -1.07 -12.34 -10.77
N TYR A 79 -0.73 -11.14 -10.35
CA TYR A 79 -1.20 -10.57 -9.09
C TYR A 79 -2.46 -9.73 -9.22
N VAL A 80 -2.69 -9.15 -10.38
CA VAL A 80 -3.84 -8.28 -10.65
C VAL A 80 -4.56 -8.78 -11.88
N ARG A 81 -5.88 -8.71 -11.84
CA ARG A 81 -6.75 -8.96 -12.99
C ARG A 81 -7.34 -7.63 -13.44
N TRP A 82 -7.14 -7.30 -14.70
CA TRP A 82 -7.65 -6.07 -15.28
C TRP A 82 -8.87 -6.42 -16.14
N LEU A 83 -10.02 -5.86 -15.80
CA LEU A 83 -11.30 -6.17 -16.42
C LEU A 83 -11.91 -4.91 -17.03
N THR A 84 -12.82 -5.10 -17.99
CA THR A 84 -13.51 -3.99 -18.63
C THR A 84 -14.96 -3.94 -18.15
N ASP A 85 -15.38 -2.78 -17.69
CA ASP A 85 -16.78 -2.49 -17.37
C ASP A 85 -17.39 -1.91 -18.64
N ARG A 86 -18.16 -2.72 -19.35
CA ARG A 86 -18.77 -2.32 -20.63
C ARG A 86 -19.82 -1.23 -20.50
N GLU A 87 -20.56 -1.25 -19.40
CA GLU A 87 -21.59 -0.24 -19.15
C GLU A 87 -21.00 1.14 -18.89
N ALA A 88 -19.94 1.20 -18.08
CA ALA A 88 -19.27 2.46 -17.76
C ALA A 88 -18.22 2.86 -18.80
N GLY A 89 -17.83 1.96 -19.70
CA GLY A 89 -16.77 2.19 -20.70
C GLY A 89 -15.41 2.39 -20.05
N ARG A 90 -15.18 1.76 -18.90
CA ARG A 90 -13.95 1.93 -18.11
C ARG A 90 -13.34 0.58 -17.74
N THR A 91 -12.05 0.58 -17.50
CA THR A 91 -11.34 -0.59 -16.98
C THR A 91 -11.27 -0.52 -15.45
N TYR A 92 -11.43 -1.66 -14.81
CA TYR A 92 -11.29 -1.79 -13.37
C TYR A 92 -10.38 -2.98 -13.06
N MET A 93 -9.94 -3.07 -11.81
CA MET A 93 -8.98 -4.08 -11.42
C MET A 93 -9.40 -4.77 -10.12
N GLU A 94 -8.91 -6.00 -9.94
CA GLU A 94 -9.09 -6.74 -8.71
C GLU A 94 -7.86 -7.62 -8.45
N LEU A 95 -7.66 -7.97 -7.19
CA LEU A 95 -6.58 -8.86 -6.80
C LEU A 95 -6.93 -10.31 -7.16
N THR A 96 -5.90 -11.07 -7.53
CA THR A 96 -6.04 -12.51 -7.77
C THR A 96 -5.80 -13.28 -6.47
N SER A 97 -6.14 -14.57 -6.47
CA SER A 97 -5.83 -15.46 -5.35
C SER A 97 -4.33 -15.50 -5.05
N LYS A 98 -3.52 -15.48 -6.10
CA LYS A 98 -2.06 -15.45 -5.98
C LYS A 98 -1.58 -14.22 -5.20
N ALA A 99 -2.17 -13.05 -5.48
CA ALA A 99 -1.85 -11.83 -4.75
C ALA A 99 -2.25 -11.92 -3.29
N VAL A 100 -3.45 -12.42 -3.03
CA VAL A 100 -3.95 -12.57 -1.65
C VAL A 100 -3.03 -13.48 -0.84
N GLU A 101 -2.59 -14.59 -1.41
CA GLU A 101 -1.66 -15.51 -0.75
C GLU A 101 -0.30 -14.87 -0.49
N LEU A 102 0.26 -14.19 -1.49
CA LEU A 102 1.53 -13.47 -1.33
C LEU A 102 1.44 -12.43 -0.22
N MET A 103 0.39 -11.64 -0.24
CA MET A 103 0.19 -10.58 0.75
C MET A 103 0.05 -11.15 2.16
N ALA A 104 -0.61 -12.30 2.32
CA ALA A 104 -0.75 -12.95 3.60
C ALA A 104 0.61 -13.38 4.14
N GLU A 105 1.46 -13.97 3.31
CA GLU A 105 2.81 -14.41 3.69
C GLU A 105 3.69 -13.24 4.08
N GLU A 106 3.71 -12.19 3.27
CA GLU A 106 4.51 -10.99 3.54
C GLU A 106 4.00 -10.26 4.79
N ARG A 107 2.70 -10.21 4.99
CA ARG A 107 2.11 -9.60 6.18
C ARG A 107 2.53 -10.35 7.45
N ASP A 108 2.50 -11.67 7.43
CA ASP A 108 2.93 -12.48 8.57
C ASP A 108 4.40 -12.22 8.89
N PHE A 109 5.24 -12.10 7.89
CA PHE A 109 6.65 -11.74 8.07
C PHE A 109 6.78 -10.34 8.68
N MET A 110 6.06 -9.36 8.16
CA MET A 110 6.07 -8.00 8.69
C MET A 110 5.61 -7.94 10.15
N LYS A 111 4.59 -8.73 10.50
CA LYS A 111 4.12 -8.83 11.89
C LYS A 111 5.19 -9.38 12.81
N ARG A 112 5.93 -10.40 12.36
CA ARG A 112 7.04 -10.95 13.16
C ARG A 112 8.15 -9.93 13.34
N CYS A 113 8.50 -9.19 12.28
CA CYS A 113 9.51 -8.13 12.37
C CYS A 113 9.08 -7.03 13.31
N TYR A 114 7.82 -6.60 13.20
CA TYR A 114 7.28 -5.55 14.06
C TYR A 114 7.27 -5.97 15.53
N ALA A 115 6.86 -7.20 15.80
CA ALA A 115 6.87 -7.75 17.16
C ALA A 115 8.28 -7.75 17.74
N ARG A 116 9.29 -8.04 16.93
CA ARG A 116 10.69 -8.00 17.36
C ARG A 116 11.14 -6.58 17.67
N LEU A 117 10.74 -5.62 16.84
CA LEU A 117 11.02 -4.21 17.10
C LEU A 117 10.43 -3.76 18.44
N ARG A 118 9.19 -4.17 18.72
CA ARG A 118 8.54 -3.85 19.99
C ARG A 118 9.28 -4.46 21.18
N THR A 119 9.74 -5.69 21.04
CA THR A 119 10.47 -6.39 22.10
C THR A 119 11.82 -5.72 22.39
N GLU A 120 12.55 -5.37 21.34
CA GLU A 120 13.92 -4.83 21.50
C GLU A 120 13.95 -3.35 21.83
N LEU A 121 13.01 -2.55 21.30
CA LEU A 121 12.97 -1.11 21.53
C LEU A 121 12.01 -0.70 22.66
N GLY A 122 10.99 -1.50 22.93
CA GLY A 122 9.90 -1.15 23.82
C GLY A 122 8.78 -0.43 23.06
N ASP A 123 7.56 -0.62 23.54
CA ASP A 123 6.35 -0.08 22.90
C ASP A 123 6.36 1.46 22.84
N GLU A 124 6.80 2.08 23.93
CA GLU A 124 6.78 3.54 24.01
C GLU A 124 7.79 4.19 23.07
N GLU A 125 9.01 3.67 23.03
CA GLU A 125 10.04 4.21 22.14
C GLU A 125 9.67 4.01 20.67
N LEU A 126 9.13 2.84 20.33
CA LEU A 126 8.68 2.57 18.98
C LEU A 126 7.54 3.52 18.58
N ARG A 127 6.57 3.72 19.46
CA ARG A 127 5.44 4.62 19.23
C ARG A 127 5.93 6.06 19.01
N ARG A 128 6.84 6.54 19.84
CA ARG A 128 7.41 7.89 19.70
C ARG A 128 8.13 8.05 18.37
N THR A 129 8.90 7.03 17.98
CA THR A 129 9.64 7.05 16.72
C THR A 129 8.68 7.13 15.54
N VAL A 130 7.65 6.29 15.53
CA VAL A 130 6.63 6.29 14.47
C VAL A 130 5.92 7.65 14.40
N ASP A 131 5.52 8.18 15.55
CA ASP A 131 4.86 9.49 15.62
C ASP A 131 5.75 10.61 15.09
N THR A 132 7.04 10.57 15.42
CA THR A 132 8.01 11.56 14.94
C THR A 132 8.19 11.45 13.43
N LEU A 133 8.30 10.25 12.89
CA LEU A 133 8.41 10.04 11.44
C LEU A 133 7.16 10.55 10.72
N GLN A 134 5.99 10.31 11.26
CA GLN A 134 4.74 10.82 10.68
C GLN A 134 4.72 12.35 10.71
N HIS A 135 5.12 12.94 11.83
CA HIS A 135 5.21 14.39 11.96
C HIS A 135 6.20 14.98 10.95
N MET A 136 7.34 14.34 10.75
CA MET A 136 8.31 14.76 9.75
C MET A 136 7.73 14.75 8.34
N ARG A 137 6.99 13.70 8.00
CA ARG A 137 6.30 13.62 6.70
C ARG A 137 5.27 14.74 6.53
N ASP A 138 4.53 15.04 7.57
CA ASP A 138 3.53 16.10 7.56
C ASP A 138 4.18 17.48 7.36
N ILE A 139 5.31 17.73 8.02
CA ILE A 139 6.07 18.97 7.86
C ILE A 139 6.58 19.12 6.42
N LEU A 140 7.14 18.05 5.86
CA LEU A 140 7.67 18.07 4.51
C LEU A 140 6.56 18.27 3.47
N LYS A 141 5.42 17.65 3.68
CA LYS A 141 4.26 17.82 2.82
C LYS A 141 3.76 19.26 2.86
N ASP A 142 3.65 19.84 4.06
CA ASP A 142 3.24 21.22 4.26
C ASP A 142 4.18 22.20 3.54
N GLU A 143 5.48 21.99 3.68
CA GLU A 143 6.50 22.80 3.01
C GLU A 143 6.35 22.72 1.49
N ARG A 144 6.10 21.53 0.97
CA ARG A 144 5.91 21.32 -0.46
C ARG A 144 4.69 22.09 -0.99
N GLU A 145 3.60 22.06 -0.24
CA GLU A 145 2.36 22.76 -0.60
C GLU A 145 2.54 24.29 -0.60
N HIS A 146 3.35 24.81 0.34
CA HIS A 146 3.60 26.25 0.44
C HIS A 146 4.67 26.75 -0.53
N SER A 147 5.49 25.86 -1.09
CA SER A 147 6.56 26.23 -2.02
C SER A 147 6.12 26.24 -3.47
N ALA A 148 4.92 25.75 -3.75
CA ALA A 148 4.43 25.64 -5.14
C ALA A 148 3.95 26.96 -5.74
#